data_f35e4af52e076cb6a16004a033b993b0
#
_entry.id   f35e4af52e076cb6a16004a033b993b0
#
_cell.length_a   1.000
_cell.length_b   1.000
_cell.length_c   1.000
_cell.angle_alpha   90.00
_cell.angle_beta   90.00
_cell.angle_gamma   90.00
#
_symmetry.space_group_name_H-M   'P 1'
#
loop_
_entity.id
_entity.type
_entity.pdbx_description
1 polymer ?
#
loop_
_entity_poly.entity_id
_entity_poly.type
_entity_poly.pdbx_seq_one_letter_code
_entity_poly.pdbx_strand_id
1 'polypeptide(L)'
;MKNFEKYERSYFMPPVPCYDWVKKDHIEKPPVWCSVDLRDGNQALIEPMSLEEKIEFFQMLLDVGFKQIEVGFPAASETEYQFLRTLIEQNMIPEDVTIQVLTQAREHIIKRTFEAVKGAPHAVIHLYNSTSVAQREQVFKKNKEEIKKIAVDGAILLNELAKETEGNFTFEYSPESFQGTEVDYALEVRSEERRVGKECPHMCRSRWSPYH
;
A
#
# COMPACT_ATOMS: atom_id res chain seq x y z
N MET A 1 -7.82 -5.16 38.72
CA MET A 1 -7.44 -6.04 37.60
C MET A 1 -5.98 -5.78 37.26
N LYS A 2 -5.12 -6.80 37.36
CA LYS A 2 -3.68 -6.65 36.98
C LYS A 2 -3.48 -6.95 35.50
N ASN A 3 -4.02 -6.09 34.63
CA ASN A 3 -3.98 -6.32 33.19
C ASN A 3 -2.59 -6.10 32.56
N PHE A 4 -1.63 -5.55 33.32
CA PHE A 4 -0.27 -5.36 32.82
C PHE A 4 0.48 -6.70 32.63
N GLU A 5 0.09 -7.75 33.35
CA GLU A 5 0.70 -9.09 33.25
C GLU A 5 0.48 -9.77 31.90
N LYS A 6 -0.51 -9.29 31.10
CA LYS A 6 -0.74 -9.78 29.73
C LYS A 6 0.23 -9.20 28.69
N TYR A 7 0.96 -8.14 29.07
CA TYR A 7 1.95 -7.52 28.17
C TYR A 7 3.30 -8.13 28.44
N GLU A 8 3.66 -9.10 27.64
CA GLU A 8 5.00 -9.68 27.64
C GLU A 8 5.95 -8.78 26.85
N ARG A 9 7.22 -8.77 27.28
CA ARG A 9 8.26 -8.04 26.55
C ARG A 9 8.56 -8.77 25.25
N SER A 10 7.98 -8.30 24.17
CA SER A 10 8.35 -8.75 22.82
C SER A 10 9.68 -8.12 22.46
N TYR A 11 10.75 -8.88 22.52
CA TYR A 11 12.05 -8.45 22.05
C TYR A 11 12.43 -9.25 20.81
N PHE A 12 12.60 -8.52 19.72
CA PHE A 12 12.98 -9.09 18.44
C PHE A 12 14.40 -8.64 18.09
N MET A 13 15.30 -9.60 17.88
CA MET A 13 16.60 -9.36 17.28
C MET A 13 16.53 -9.78 15.82
N PRO A 14 16.93 -8.93 14.86
CA PRO A 14 17.02 -9.35 13.47
C PRO A 14 17.90 -10.60 13.34
N PRO A 15 17.47 -11.60 12.57
CA PRO A 15 18.23 -12.85 12.41
C PRO A 15 19.58 -12.61 11.72
N VAL A 16 19.71 -11.55 10.95
CA VAL A 16 20.95 -11.14 10.29
C VAL A 16 21.20 -9.66 10.61
N PRO A 17 22.30 -9.33 11.31
CA PRO A 17 22.67 -7.94 11.52
C PRO A 17 23.07 -7.31 10.19
N CYS A 18 22.37 -6.25 9.80
CA CYS A 18 22.72 -5.41 8.67
C CYS A 18 23.14 -4.03 9.16
N TYR A 19 24.41 -3.72 9.05
CA TYR A 19 24.99 -2.45 9.54
C TYR A 19 25.32 -1.47 8.41
N ASP A 20 25.03 -1.78 7.15
CA ASP A 20 25.46 -0.95 6.02
C ASP A 20 24.85 0.43 6.05
N TRP A 21 23.60 0.54 6.50
CA TRP A 21 22.92 1.83 6.69
C TRP A 21 23.51 2.65 7.86
N VAL A 22 24.08 1.99 8.89
CA VAL A 22 24.71 2.65 10.04
C VAL A 22 26.09 3.21 9.70
N LYS A 23 26.74 2.67 8.66
CA LYS A 23 28.08 3.10 8.21
C LYS A 23 28.04 4.39 7.40
N LYS A 24 26.87 4.82 6.96
CA LYS A 24 26.70 6.08 6.23
C LYS A 24 26.66 7.25 7.20
N ASP A 25 27.51 8.24 6.98
CA ASP A 25 27.58 9.45 7.81
C ASP A 25 26.40 10.39 7.57
N HIS A 26 25.80 10.31 6.38
CA HIS A 26 24.68 11.18 5.97
C HIS A 26 23.83 10.52 4.86
N ILE A 27 22.64 11.08 4.66
CA ILE A 27 21.75 10.73 3.55
C ILE A 27 22.17 11.55 2.33
N GLU A 28 22.55 10.89 1.25
CA GLU A 28 23.01 11.54 0.01
C GLU A 28 21.86 12.08 -0.84
N LYS A 29 20.69 11.42 -0.77
CA LYS A 29 19.48 11.82 -1.48
C LYS A 29 18.31 11.84 -0.52
N PRO A 30 17.48 12.91 -0.54
CA PRO A 30 16.28 12.94 0.30
C PRO A 30 15.32 11.80 -0.12
N PRO A 31 14.61 11.19 0.84
CA PRO A 31 13.56 10.24 0.51
C PRO A 31 12.40 10.96 -0.19
N VAL A 32 11.68 10.25 -1.04
CA VAL A 32 10.39 10.73 -1.55
C VAL A 32 9.36 10.58 -0.43
N TRP A 33 8.77 11.71 -0.04
CA TRP A 33 7.69 11.74 0.95
C TRP A 33 6.36 11.40 0.28
N CYS A 34 5.63 10.42 0.85
CA CYS A 34 4.27 10.12 0.48
C CYS A 34 3.33 10.62 1.58
N SER A 35 2.43 11.55 1.26
CA SER A 35 1.34 11.90 2.18
C SER A 35 0.33 10.76 2.21
N VAL A 36 -0.11 10.41 3.41
CA VAL A 36 -1.18 9.42 3.66
C VAL A 36 -2.40 10.05 4.33
N ASP A 37 -2.44 11.37 4.39
CA ASP A 37 -3.47 12.13 5.10
C ASP A 37 -4.88 11.88 4.51
N LEU A 38 -4.99 11.86 3.19
CA LEU A 38 -6.26 11.64 2.48
C LEU A 38 -6.80 10.21 2.56
N ARG A 39 -5.94 9.23 2.92
CA ARG A 39 -6.36 7.85 3.13
C ARG A 39 -6.37 7.49 4.61
N ASP A 40 -5.21 7.33 5.24
CA ASP A 40 -5.08 6.85 6.63
C ASP A 40 -5.52 7.93 7.62
N GLY A 41 -5.13 9.17 7.38
CA GLY A 41 -5.58 10.33 8.15
C GLY A 41 -7.10 10.50 8.09
N ASN A 42 -7.67 10.52 6.89
CA ASN A 42 -9.12 10.63 6.70
C ASN A 42 -9.89 9.46 7.35
N GLN A 43 -9.34 8.25 7.28
CA GLN A 43 -9.95 7.06 7.88
C GLN A 43 -10.02 7.14 9.42
N ALA A 44 -9.15 7.92 10.05
CA ALA A 44 -9.12 8.12 11.49
C ALA A 44 -10.12 9.18 11.99
N LEU A 45 -10.74 9.95 11.09
CA LEU A 45 -11.71 10.96 11.43
C LEU A 45 -13.05 10.34 11.86
N ILE A 46 -13.73 10.94 12.84
CA ILE A 46 -15.09 10.55 13.24
C ILE A 46 -16.06 10.79 12.09
N GLU A 47 -15.95 11.93 11.43
CA GLU A 47 -16.65 12.28 10.19
C GLU A 47 -15.61 12.39 9.08
N PRO A 48 -15.54 11.41 8.16
CA PRO A 48 -14.64 11.46 7.01
C PRO A 48 -14.93 12.69 6.13
N MET A 49 -13.89 13.20 5.48
CA MET A 49 -14.01 14.35 4.57
C MET A 49 -15.02 14.09 3.44
N SER A 50 -15.78 15.11 3.10
CA SER A 50 -16.59 15.14 1.88
C SER A 50 -15.71 15.14 0.62
N LEU A 51 -16.33 15.00 -0.54
CA LEU A 51 -15.64 15.06 -1.82
C LEU A 51 -14.94 16.42 -2.01
N GLU A 52 -15.62 17.51 -1.67
CA GLU A 52 -15.11 18.87 -1.81
C GLU A 52 -13.93 19.13 -0.89
N GLU A 53 -14.03 18.71 0.37
CA GLU A 53 -12.94 18.82 1.35
C GLU A 53 -11.71 18.01 0.93
N LYS A 54 -11.88 16.83 0.37
CA LYS A 54 -10.79 16.01 -0.16
C LYS A 54 -10.09 16.69 -1.34
N ILE A 55 -10.84 17.32 -2.24
CA ILE A 55 -10.30 18.06 -3.39
C ILE A 55 -9.46 19.25 -2.89
N GLU A 56 -10.00 20.03 -1.96
CA GLU A 56 -9.30 21.17 -1.38
C GLU A 56 -8.01 20.72 -0.66
N PHE A 57 -8.10 19.63 0.11
CA PHE A 57 -6.95 19.08 0.83
C PHE A 57 -5.89 18.52 -0.14
N PHE A 58 -6.31 17.88 -1.24
CA PHE A 58 -5.38 17.43 -2.28
C PHE A 58 -4.62 18.60 -2.88
N GLN A 59 -5.29 19.71 -3.21
CA GLN A 59 -4.65 20.91 -3.71
C GLN A 59 -3.65 21.48 -2.70
N MET A 60 -4.00 21.51 -1.42
CA MET A 60 -3.09 21.96 -0.36
C MET A 60 -1.83 21.08 -0.28
N LEU A 61 -1.95 19.76 -0.45
CA LEU A 61 -0.79 18.86 -0.48
C LEU A 61 0.11 19.10 -1.69
N LEU A 62 -0.46 19.47 -2.84
CA LEU A 62 0.31 19.88 -4.02
C LEU A 62 1.05 21.20 -3.74
N ASP A 63 0.42 22.15 -3.10
CA ASP A 63 1.01 23.46 -2.76
C ASP A 63 2.16 23.31 -1.73
N VAL A 64 2.05 22.36 -0.81
CA VAL A 64 3.15 21.97 0.12
C VAL A 64 4.32 21.32 -0.64
N GLY A 65 4.07 20.74 -1.81
CA GLY A 65 5.10 20.17 -2.68
C GLY A 65 5.24 18.65 -2.62
N PHE A 66 4.24 17.93 -2.11
CA PHE A 66 4.25 16.46 -2.15
C PHE A 66 4.24 15.94 -3.59
N LYS A 67 5.09 14.95 -3.86
CA LYS A 67 5.21 14.29 -5.17
C LYS A 67 4.66 12.86 -5.17
N GLN A 68 4.29 12.35 -4.02
CA GLN A 68 3.53 11.12 -3.88
C GLN A 68 2.44 11.32 -2.83
N ILE A 69 1.20 10.99 -3.18
CA ILE A 69 0.03 11.21 -2.32
C ILE A 69 -0.85 9.97 -2.37
N GLU A 70 -1.06 9.33 -1.22
CA GLU A 70 -2.03 8.23 -1.09
C GLU A 70 -3.42 8.83 -0.92
N VAL A 71 -4.17 8.83 -2.03
CA VAL A 71 -5.42 9.58 -2.16
C VAL A 71 -6.63 8.87 -1.56
N GLY A 72 -6.58 7.54 -1.40
CA GLY A 72 -7.69 6.83 -0.78
C GLY A 72 -7.72 5.34 -1.07
N PHE A 73 -8.88 4.74 -0.75
CA PHE A 73 -9.22 3.35 -1.03
C PHE A 73 -10.49 3.33 -1.92
N PRO A 74 -10.35 3.44 -3.24
CA PRO A 74 -11.46 3.70 -4.15
C PRO A 74 -12.54 2.62 -4.15
N ALA A 75 -12.21 1.39 -3.75
CA ALA A 75 -13.19 0.32 -3.63
C ALA A 75 -13.94 0.29 -2.28
N ALA A 76 -13.58 1.14 -1.33
CA ALA A 76 -14.19 1.14 0.01
C ALA A 76 -15.52 1.89 0.06
N SER A 77 -15.67 2.98 -0.69
CA SER A 77 -16.92 3.76 -0.75
C SER A 77 -17.06 4.49 -2.07
N GLU A 78 -18.28 4.97 -2.33
CA GLU A 78 -18.55 5.78 -3.52
C GLU A 78 -17.84 7.13 -3.46
N THR A 79 -17.74 7.77 -2.30
CA THR A 79 -16.99 9.03 -2.13
C THR A 79 -15.52 8.85 -2.52
N GLU A 80 -14.88 7.77 -2.08
CA GLU A 80 -13.49 7.45 -2.42
C GLU A 80 -13.30 7.22 -3.93
N TYR A 81 -14.26 6.53 -4.54
CA TYR A 81 -14.26 6.29 -5.98
C TYR A 81 -14.44 7.59 -6.76
N GLN A 82 -15.44 8.40 -6.42
CA GLN A 82 -15.74 9.67 -7.09
C GLN A 82 -14.61 10.69 -6.93
N PHE A 83 -13.99 10.74 -5.75
CA PHE A 83 -12.83 11.60 -5.53
C PHE A 83 -11.70 11.30 -6.51
N LEU A 84 -11.30 10.03 -6.61
CA LEU A 84 -10.24 9.62 -7.53
C LEU A 84 -10.61 9.90 -9.00
N ARG A 85 -11.84 9.56 -9.40
CA ARG A 85 -12.33 9.84 -10.76
C ARG A 85 -12.30 11.34 -11.06
N THR A 86 -12.74 12.18 -10.12
CA THR A 86 -12.71 13.63 -10.26
C THR A 86 -11.27 14.13 -10.50
N LEU A 87 -10.30 13.67 -9.71
CA LEU A 87 -8.88 14.05 -9.89
C LEU A 87 -8.38 13.72 -11.30
N ILE A 88 -8.73 12.54 -11.82
CA ILE A 88 -8.30 12.08 -13.14
C ILE A 88 -9.03 12.79 -14.26
N GLU A 89 -10.37 12.84 -14.23
CA GLU A 89 -11.21 13.37 -15.31
C GLU A 89 -11.09 14.88 -15.47
N GLN A 90 -10.81 15.59 -14.38
CA GLN A 90 -10.56 17.03 -14.40
C GLN A 90 -9.09 17.41 -14.56
N ASN A 91 -8.19 16.44 -14.81
CA ASN A 91 -6.76 16.65 -14.99
C ASN A 91 -6.11 17.41 -13.81
N MET A 92 -6.53 17.08 -12.57
CA MET A 92 -6.03 17.75 -11.36
C MET A 92 -4.68 17.20 -10.87
N ILE A 93 -4.19 16.10 -11.46
CA ILE A 93 -2.93 15.45 -11.07
C ILE A 93 -1.81 15.98 -11.97
N PRO A 94 -0.81 16.72 -11.41
CA PRO A 94 0.35 17.17 -12.17
C PRO A 94 1.18 16.00 -12.71
N GLU A 95 1.87 16.19 -13.83
CA GLU A 95 2.70 15.15 -14.47
C GLU A 95 3.82 14.61 -13.58
N ASP A 96 4.33 15.44 -12.67
CA ASP A 96 5.40 15.10 -11.73
C ASP A 96 4.89 14.55 -10.37
N VAL A 97 3.58 14.30 -10.26
CA VAL A 97 2.93 13.75 -9.06
C VAL A 97 2.43 12.35 -9.32
N THR A 98 2.76 11.45 -8.42
CA THR A 98 2.28 10.08 -8.40
C THR A 98 1.19 9.93 -7.35
N ILE A 99 0.00 9.52 -7.75
CA ILE A 99 -1.04 9.13 -6.79
C ILE A 99 -0.83 7.70 -6.32
N GLN A 100 -1.24 7.39 -5.10
CA GLN A 100 -1.26 6.04 -4.57
C GLN A 100 -2.66 5.68 -4.10
N VAL A 101 -3.08 4.46 -4.34
CA VAL A 101 -4.38 3.93 -3.92
C VAL A 101 -4.23 2.60 -3.23
N LEU A 102 -4.97 2.42 -2.13
CA LEU A 102 -5.01 1.16 -1.39
C LEU A 102 -5.97 0.18 -2.06
N THR A 103 -5.60 -1.10 -2.09
CA THR A 103 -6.47 -2.20 -2.54
C THR A 103 -6.23 -3.46 -1.72
N GLN A 104 -7.30 -4.13 -1.31
CA GLN A 104 -7.20 -5.42 -0.63
C GLN A 104 -7.03 -6.53 -1.66
N ALA A 105 -6.27 -7.60 -1.29
CA ALA A 105 -6.05 -8.77 -2.13
C ALA A 105 -7.32 -9.63 -2.28
N ARG A 106 -8.34 -9.07 -2.93
CA ARG A 106 -9.60 -9.70 -3.32
C ARG A 106 -9.96 -9.29 -4.73
N GLU A 107 -10.31 -10.22 -5.57
CA GLU A 107 -10.53 -10.02 -7.00
C GLU A 107 -11.46 -8.83 -7.31
N HIS A 108 -12.65 -8.79 -6.70
CA HIS A 108 -13.61 -7.71 -6.96
C HIS A 108 -13.13 -6.33 -6.48
N ILE A 109 -12.35 -6.28 -5.39
CA ILE A 109 -11.75 -5.04 -4.87
C ILE A 109 -10.66 -4.54 -5.83
N ILE A 110 -9.78 -5.44 -6.27
CA ILE A 110 -8.72 -5.11 -7.22
C ILE A 110 -9.32 -4.61 -8.54
N LYS A 111 -10.32 -5.30 -9.08
CA LYS A 111 -11.00 -4.88 -10.32
C LYS A 111 -11.62 -3.50 -10.18
N ARG A 112 -12.33 -3.23 -9.07
CA ARG A 112 -12.91 -1.90 -8.80
C ARG A 112 -11.85 -0.82 -8.67
N THR A 113 -10.69 -1.14 -8.09
CA THR A 113 -9.55 -0.22 -8.01
C THR A 113 -9.04 0.14 -9.41
N PHE A 114 -8.87 -0.84 -10.30
CA PHE A 114 -8.43 -0.58 -11.68
C PHE A 114 -9.45 0.20 -12.51
N GLU A 115 -10.74 -0.01 -12.31
CA GLU A 115 -11.77 0.86 -12.88
C GLU A 115 -11.60 2.33 -12.44
N ALA A 116 -11.29 2.52 -11.16
CA ALA A 116 -11.13 3.86 -10.59
C ALA A 116 -9.85 4.57 -11.05
N VAL A 117 -8.73 3.87 -11.23
CA VAL A 117 -7.44 4.48 -11.62
C VAL A 117 -7.24 4.59 -13.14
N LYS A 118 -8.16 4.09 -13.93
CA LYS A 118 -8.06 4.15 -15.39
C LYS A 118 -7.84 5.59 -15.89
N GLY A 119 -6.79 5.78 -16.67
CA GLY A 119 -6.40 7.09 -17.21
C GLY A 119 -5.54 7.93 -16.26
N ALA A 120 -5.14 7.42 -15.11
CA ALA A 120 -4.21 8.12 -14.23
C ALA A 120 -2.82 8.23 -14.88
N PRO A 121 -2.16 9.39 -14.86
CA PRO A 121 -0.83 9.56 -15.46
C PRO A 121 0.23 8.67 -14.79
N HIS A 122 0.24 8.64 -13.47
CA HIS A 122 1.11 7.78 -12.65
C HIS A 122 0.38 7.36 -11.40
N ALA A 123 0.22 6.04 -11.20
CA ALA A 123 -0.42 5.50 -9.99
C ALA A 123 0.35 4.34 -9.37
N VAL A 124 0.49 4.37 -8.05
CA VAL A 124 0.91 3.22 -7.24
C VAL A 124 -0.33 2.48 -6.78
N ILE A 125 -0.44 1.20 -7.11
CA ILE A 125 -1.48 0.33 -6.56
C ILE A 125 -0.89 -0.39 -5.36
N HIS A 126 -1.34 0.00 -4.17
CA HIS A 126 -0.86 -0.53 -2.90
C HIS A 126 -1.72 -1.73 -2.48
N LEU A 127 -1.25 -2.93 -2.78
CA LEU A 127 -1.90 -4.19 -2.42
C LEU A 127 -1.60 -4.55 -0.97
N TYR A 128 -2.60 -5.00 -0.23
CA TYR A 128 -2.38 -5.55 1.10
C TYR A 128 -3.24 -6.79 1.37
N ASN A 129 -2.77 -7.63 2.27
CA ASN A 129 -3.57 -8.63 2.97
C ASN A 129 -2.99 -8.90 4.36
N SER A 130 -3.86 -9.27 5.30
CA SER A 130 -3.45 -9.53 6.67
C SER A 130 -2.71 -10.85 6.80
N THR A 131 -1.57 -10.82 7.48
CA THR A 131 -0.66 -11.98 7.62
C THR A 131 -0.44 -12.42 9.06
N SER A 132 -0.91 -11.65 10.06
CA SER A 132 -0.70 -11.94 11.47
C SER A 132 -1.36 -13.25 11.94
N VAL A 133 -0.80 -13.84 12.99
CA VAL A 133 -1.35 -15.05 13.62
C VAL A 133 -2.83 -14.90 13.95
N ALA A 134 -3.19 -13.81 14.64
CA ALA A 134 -4.56 -13.55 15.05
C ALA A 134 -5.53 -13.47 13.85
N GLN A 135 -5.11 -12.79 12.77
CA GLN A 135 -5.93 -12.68 11.56
C GLN A 135 -6.08 -14.03 10.85
N ARG A 136 -5.00 -14.78 10.73
CA ARG A 136 -5.05 -16.11 10.08
C ARG A 136 -5.98 -17.07 10.83
N GLU A 137 -5.83 -17.17 12.15
CA GLU A 137 -6.51 -18.17 12.96
C GLU A 137 -7.95 -17.79 13.32
N GLN A 138 -8.19 -16.54 13.66
CA GLN A 138 -9.50 -16.10 14.18
C GLN A 138 -10.41 -15.52 13.12
N VAL A 139 -9.87 -14.78 12.14
CA VAL A 139 -10.66 -14.09 11.12
C VAL A 139 -10.78 -14.93 9.85
N PHE A 140 -9.65 -15.26 9.24
CA PHE A 140 -9.66 -15.99 7.96
C PHE A 140 -9.85 -17.50 8.15
N LYS A 141 -9.45 -18.05 9.29
CA LYS A 141 -9.40 -19.50 9.57
C LYS A 141 -8.63 -20.24 8.49
N LYS A 142 -7.47 -19.69 8.11
CA LYS A 142 -6.60 -20.17 7.04
C LYS A 142 -5.18 -20.38 7.55
N ASN A 143 -4.52 -21.39 6.96
CA ASN A 143 -3.10 -21.63 7.23
C ASN A 143 -2.20 -20.64 6.48
N LYS A 144 -0.89 -20.72 6.74
CA LYS A 144 0.13 -19.84 6.15
C LYS A 144 0.14 -19.89 4.61
N GLU A 145 0.06 -21.09 4.04
CA GLU A 145 0.08 -21.30 2.59
C GLU A 145 -1.14 -20.67 1.90
N GLU A 146 -2.31 -20.81 2.50
CA GLU A 146 -3.54 -20.22 1.96
C GLU A 146 -3.51 -18.70 2.02
N ILE A 147 -2.95 -18.11 3.08
CA ILE A 147 -2.80 -16.64 3.20
C ILE A 147 -1.72 -16.13 2.23
N LYS A 148 -0.60 -16.83 2.08
CA LYS A 148 0.43 -16.51 1.08
C LYS A 148 -0.16 -16.55 -0.34
N LYS A 149 -0.98 -17.56 -0.62
CA LYS A 149 -1.66 -17.67 -1.91
C LYS A 149 -2.55 -16.45 -2.22
N ILE A 150 -3.23 -15.86 -1.22
CA ILE A 150 -4.03 -14.64 -1.42
C ILE A 150 -3.13 -13.49 -1.91
N ALA A 151 -1.95 -13.30 -1.32
CA ALA A 151 -1.01 -12.27 -1.76
C ALA A 151 -0.53 -12.51 -3.19
N VAL A 152 -0.14 -13.73 -3.51
CA VAL A 152 0.36 -14.13 -4.83
C VAL A 152 -0.73 -13.99 -5.90
N ASP A 153 -1.93 -14.50 -5.66
CA ASP A 153 -3.06 -14.40 -6.60
C ASP A 153 -3.42 -12.91 -6.83
N GLY A 154 -3.38 -12.09 -5.78
CA GLY A 154 -3.58 -10.65 -5.89
C GLY A 154 -2.51 -9.98 -6.77
N ALA A 155 -1.24 -10.30 -6.58
CA ALA A 155 -0.15 -9.77 -7.39
C ALA A 155 -0.22 -10.20 -8.86
N ILE A 156 -0.63 -11.45 -9.13
CA ILE A 156 -0.88 -11.93 -10.50
C ILE A 156 -1.97 -11.08 -11.16
N LEU A 157 -3.11 -10.93 -10.46
CA LEU A 157 -4.24 -10.16 -10.99
C LEU A 157 -3.88 -8.69 -11.24
N LEU A 158 -3.09 -8.06 -10.35
CA LEU A 158 -2.59 -6.70 -10.59
C LEU A 158 -1.81 -6.61 -11.91
N ASN A 159 -0.89 -7.57 -12.15
CA ASN A 159 -0.09 -7.60 -13.37
C ASN A 159 -0.94 -7.82 -14.64
N GLU A 160 -1.98 -8.63 -14.56
CA GLU A 160 -2.89 -8.87 -15.67
C GLU A 160 -3.69 -7.61 -16.01
N LEU A 161 -4.34 -7.03 -15.02
CA LEU A 161 -5.17 -5.82 -15.21
C LEU A 161 -4.35 -4.59 -15.63
N ALA A 162 -3.11 -4.46 -15.17
CA ALA A 162 -2.24 -3.36 -15.59
C ALA A 162 -1.89 -3.41 -17.09
N LYS A 163 -1.87 -4.59 -17.71
CA LYS A 163 -1.65 -4.72 -19.16
C LYS A 163 -2.87 -4.32 -19.98
N GLU A 164 -4.05 -4.40 -19.39
CA GLU A 164 -5.33 -4.14 -20.05
C GLU A 164 -5.88 -2.75 -19.78
N THR A 165 -5.38 -2.08 -18.73
CA THR A 165 -5.87 -0.77 -18.30
C THR A 165 -4.96 0.34 -18.77
N GLU A 166 -5.55 1.41 -19.32
CA GLU A 166 -4.84 2.63 -19.69
C GLU A 166 -4.29 3.34 -18.44
N GLY A 167 -2.98 3.62 -18.43
CA GLY A 167 -2.28 4.29 -17.32
C GLY A 167 -0.87 3.79 -17.13
N ASN A 168 -0.14 4.43 -16.24
CA ASN A 168 1.20 4.02 -15.83
C ASN A 168 1.16 3.56 -14.37
N PHE A 169 1.32 2.25 -14.15
CA PHE A 169 1.13 1.63 -12.85
C PHE A 169 2.42 1.08 -12.28
N THR A 170 2.62 1.33 -10.98
CA THR A 170 3.61 0.64 -10.16
C THR A 170 2.89 -0.04 -8.98
N PHE A 171 3.52 -1.04 -8.38
CA PHE A 171 2.89 -1.83 -7.33
C PHE A 171 3.67 -1.72 -6.02
N GLU A 172 2.93 -1.61 -4.93
CA GLU A 172 3.42 -1.75 -3.57
C GLU A 172 2.65 -2.88 -2.88
N TYR A 173 3.33 -3.67 -2.05
CA TYR A 173 2.70 -4.71 -1.24
C TYR A 173 3.04 -4.55 0.23
N SER A 174 2.00 -4.66 1.08
CA SER A 174 2.15 -4.65 2.54
C SER A 174 1.51 -5.88 3.19
N PRO A 175 2.28 -6.65 3.98
CA PRO A 175 1.72 -7.63 4.90
C PRO A 175 1.10 -6.88 6.08
N GLU A 176 -0.22 -6.77 6.10
CA GLU A 176 -0.97 -6.05 7.14
C GLU A 176 -0.80 -6.74 8.50
N SER A 177 -0.76 -5.93 9.57
CA SER A 177 -0.51 -6.40 10.94
C SER A 177 0.85 -7.10 11.10
N PHE A 178 1.88 -6.49 10.51
CA PHE A 178 3.24 -7.03 10.49
C PHE A 178 3.79 -7.34 11.89
N GLN A 179 3.49 -6.55 12.91
CA GLN A 179 3.93 -6.76 14.29
C GLN A 179 3.42 -8.08 14.90
N GLY A 180 2.29 -8.59 14.39
CA GLY A 180 1.72 -9.88 14.80
C GLY A 180 2.05 -11.03 13.85
N THR A 181 2.97 -10.82 12.90
CA THR A 181 3.39 -11.79 11.89
C THR A 181 4.78 -12.32 12.21
N GLU A 182 5.00 -13.60 12.10
CA GLU A 182 6.33 -14.20 12.24
C GLU A 182 7.24 -13.66 11.12
N VAL A 183 8.46 -13.26 11.47
CA VAL A 183 9.39 -12.58 10.55
C VAL A 183 9.75 -13.45 9.35
N ASP A 184 10.05 -14.74 9.60
CA ASP A 184 10.38 -15.68 8.53
C ASP A 184 9.22 -15.87 7.55
N TYR A 185 7.98 -15.89 8.09
CA TYR A 185 6.79 -16.00 7.27
C TYR A 185 6.51 -14.70 6.49
N ALA A 186 6.70 -13.54 7.11
CA ALA A 186 6.58 -12.27 6.40
C ALA A 186 7.58 -12.15 5.25
N LEU A 187 8.82 -12.61 5.46
CA LEU A 187 9.84 -12.66 4.42
C LEU A 187 9.45 -13.62 3.29
N GLU A 188 8.90 -14.78 3.63
CA GLU A 188 8.43 -15.76 2.65
C GLU A 188 7.31 -15.21 1.77
N VAL A 189 6.23 -14.67 2.37
CA VAL A 189 5.10 -14.08 1.65
C VAL A 189 5.58 -13.01 0.69
N ARG A 190 6.44 -12.12 1.19
CA ARG A 190 6.96 -11.01 0.41
C ARG A 190 7.88 -11.45 -0.73
N SER A 191 8.65 -12.51 -0.53
CA SER A 191 9.54 -13.05 -1.55
C SER A 191 8.76 -13.68 -2.70
N GLU A 192 7.69 -14.41 -2.40
CA GLU A 192 6.84 -15.05 -3.40
C GLU A 192 6.00 -14.02 -4.18
N GLU A 193 5.41 -13.05 -3.50
CA GLU A 193 4.69 -11.94 -4.15
C GLU A 193 5.62 -11.17 -5.10
N ARG A 194 6.82 -10.82 -4.64
CA ARG A 194 7.81 -10.10 -5.43
C ARG A 194 8.30 -10.91 -6.64
N ARG A 195 8.44 -12.23 -6.51
CA ARG A 195 8.85 -13.09 -7.63
C ARG A 195 7.85 -12.99 -8.78
N VAL A 196 6.57 -13.01 -8.47
CA VAL A 196 5.49 -12.82 -9.44
C VAL A 196 5.49 -11.40 -10.02
N GLY A 197 5.69 -10.39 -9.16
CA GLY A 197 5.75 -8.99 -9.57
C GLY A 197 6.93 -8.64 -10.50
N LYS A 198 8.03 -9.43 -10.47
CA LYS A 198 9.20 -9.22 -11.35
C LYS A 198 8.97 -9.56 -12.83
N GLU A 199 7.92 -10.29 -13.14
CA GLU A 199 7.51 -10.55 -14.52
C GLU A 199 6.80 -9.34 -15.14
N CYS A 200 6.53 -8.30 -14.36
CA CYS A 200 5.99 -7.03 -14.81
C CYS A 200 7.15 -6.10 -15.24
N PRO A 201 7.13 -5.51 -16.45
CA PRO A 201 8.15 -4.57 -16.90
C PRO A 201 8.17 -3.24 -16.13
N HIS A 202 7.20 -2.99 -15.26
CA HIS A 202 7.11 -1.81 -14.40
C HIS A 202 7.62 -2.15 -13.00
N MET A 203 8.65 -1.44 -12.54
CA MET A 203 9.37 -1.72 -11.30
C MET A 203 8.46 -1.72 -10.07
N CYS A 204 8.34 -2.88 -9.44
CA CYS A 204 7.78 -3.00 -8.10
C CYS A 204 8.73 -2.36 -7.09
N ARG A 205 8.40 -1.19 -6.55
CA ARG A 205 9.14 -0.55 -5.46
C ARG A 205 8.49 -0.92 -4.14
N SER A 206 9.17 -1.72 -3.34
CA SER A 206 8.75 -1.89 -1.97
C SER A 206 9.46 -0.89 -1.08
N ARG A 207 8.72 -0.24 -0.20
CA ARG A 207 9.21 0.71 0.81
C ARG A 207 10.29 0.16 1.76
N TRP A 208 10.52 -1.15 1.78
CA TRP A 208 11.41 -1.82 2.73
C TRP A 208 12.72 -2.34 2.13
N SER A 209 13.05 -1.95 0.92
CA SER A 209 14.38 -2.27 0.39
C SER A 209 15.34 -1.11 0.66
N PRO A 210 16.34 -1.27 1.53
CA PRO A 210 17.41 -0.28 1.69
C PRO A 210 18.40 -0.29 0.51
N TYR A 211 18.13 -1.07 -0.54
CA TYR A 211 19.02 -1.25 -1.68
C TYR A 211 18.29 -0.94 -2.98
N HIS A 212 18.33 0.31 -3.34
CA HIS A 212 18.34 0.79 -4.73
C HIS A 212 19.12 2.11 -4.77
#